data_f43e133d337a72947e5e1fa5fc108848
#
_entry.id   f43e133d337a72947e5e1fa5fc108848
#
_cell.length_a   1.000
_cell.length_b   1.000
_cell.length_c   1.000
_cell.angle_alpha   90.00
_cell.angle_beta   90.00
_cell.angle_gamma   90.00
#
_symmetry.space_group_name_H-M   'P 1'
#
loop_
_entity.id
_entity.type
_entity.pdbx_description
1 polymer ?
#
loop_
_entity_poly.entity_id
_entity_poly.type
_entity_poly.pdbx_seq_one_letter_code
_entity_poly.pdbx_strand_id
1 'polypeptide(L)'
;MVRGEVFRLPPPKSARGHEQRGARYAVVVQADEFLGLSTLLVSPTSTSARAASFRPTVTLAGQQTRVLAEQTTVVDPERLGRSAGRLEAHELRAVDEALMLVLGL
;
A
#
# COMPACT_ATOMS: atom_id res chain seq x y z
N MET A 1 -14.94 -1.52 0.89
CA MET A 1 -13.57 -1.06 1.12
C MET A 1 -13.43 -0.52 2.53
N VAL A 2 -12.35 -0.89 3.18
CA VAL A 2 -12.05 -0.39 4.52
C VAL A 2 -10.57 -0.04 4.60
N ARG A 3 -10.20 0.80 5.58
CA ARG A 3 -8.80 1.11 5.86
C ARG A 3 -8.05 -0.17 6.21
N GLY A 4 -6.88 -0.35 5.63
CA GLY A 4 -6.08 -1.57 5.77
C GLY A 4 -6.40 -2.65 4.75
N GLU A 5 -7.42 -2.45 3.93
CA GLU A 5 -7.66 -3.37 2.83
C GLU A 5 -6.59 -3.19 1.75
N VAL A 6 -6.24 -4.29 1.09
CA VAL A 6 -5.13 -4.33 0.14
C VAL A 6 -5.68 -4.68 -1.23
N PHE A 7 -5.24 -3.93 -2.23
CA PHE A 7 -5.66 -4.14 -3.61
C PHE A 7 -4.46 -4.36 -4.50
N ARG A 8 -4.63 -5.15 -5.55
CA ARG A 8 -3.61 -5.23 -6.59
C ARG A 8 -3.42 -3.86 -7.21
N LEU A 9 -2.18 -3.52 -7.46
CA LEU A 9 -1.82 -2.26 -8.11
C LEU A 9 -1.22 -2.60 -9.46
N PRO A 10 -1.99 -2.45 -10.56
CA PRO A 10 -1.44 -2.73 -11.89
C PRO A 10 -0.29 -1.78 -12.21
N PRO A 11 0.67 -2.22 -13.02
CA PRO A 11 1.76 -1.34 -13.42
C PRO A 11 1.20 -0.16 -14.22
N PRO A 12 1.89 1.00 -14.21
CA PRO A 12 1.49 2.12 -15.06
C PRO A 12 1.51 1.71 -16.52
N LYS A 13 0.62 2.30 -17.32
CA LYS A 13 0.59 2.02 -18.75
C LYS A 13 1.90 2.35 -19.45
N SER A 14 2.65 3.29 -18.89
CA SER A 14 3.95 3.70 -19.43
C SER A 14 5.10 2.83 -18.93
N ALA A 15 4.85 1.87 -18.06
CA ALA A 15 5.89 0.98 -17.56
C ALA A 15 6.47 0.15 -18.70
N ARG A 16 7.77 0.04 -18.72
CA ARG A 16 8.46 -0.73 -19.73
C ARG A 16 9.03 -1.99 -19.11
N GLY A 17 9.20 -2.98 -19.97
CA GLY A 17 9.43 -4.36 -19.72
C GLY A 17 10.11 -4.83 -18.46
N HIS A 18 11.06 -4.17 -17.91
CA HIS A 18 11.80 -4.67 -16.75
C HIS A 18 11.45 -3.96 -15.43
N GLU A 19 10.47 -3.08 -15.45
CA GLU A 19 10.22 -2.22 -14.31
C GLU A 19 9.43 -2.85 -13.18
N GLN A 20 8.58 -3.80 -13.47
CA GLN A 20 7.72 -4.39 -12.45
C GLN A 20 7.62 -5.88 -12.65
N ARG A 21 8.47 -6.62 -11.98
CA ARG A 21 8.48 -8.07 -12.12
C ARG A 21 7.62 -8.81 -11.12
N GLY A 22 7.33 -8.21 -9.98
CA GLY A 22 6.54 -8.84 -8.96
C GLY A 22 5.15 -8.26 -8.88
N ALA A 23 4.27 -8.95 -8.19
CA ALA A 23 2.97 -8.41 -7.86
C ALA A 23 3.15 -7.22 -6.93
N ARG A 24 2.50 -6.11 -7.26
CA ARG A 24 2.46 -4.95 -6.39
C ARG A 24 1.07 -4.78 -5.82
N TYR A 25 1.03 -4.21 -4.65
CA TYR A 25 -0.21 -3.98 -3.93
C TYR A 25 -0.25 -2.54 -3.43
N ALA A 26 -1.45 -2.09 -3.16
CA ALA A 26 -1.69 -0.80 -2.52
C ALA A 26 -2.51 -1.03 -1.26
N VAL A 27 -2.03 -0.49 -0.14
CA VAL A 27 -2.72 -0.58 1.13
C VAL A 27 -3.53 0.70 1.32
N VAL A 28 -4.83 0.56 1.56
CA VAL A 28 -5.70 1.71 1.84
C VAL A 28 -5.33 2.28 3.20
N VAL A 29 -4.87 3.52 3.23
CA VAL A 29 -4.50 4.20 4.48
C VAL A 29 -5.43 5.36 4.82
N GLN A 30 -6.34 5.71 3.93
CA GLN A 30 -7.33 6.75 4.18
C GLN A 30 -8.35 6.29 5.24
N ALA A 31 -8.71 7.19 6.14
CA ALA A 31 -9.68 6.87 7.18
C ALA A 31 -11.02 6.44 6.57
N ASP A 32 -11.68 5.48 7.23
CA ASP A 32 -12.93 4.91 6.72
C ASP A 32 -14.01 5.96 6.46
N GLU A 33 -14.11 6.97 7.32
CA GLU A 33 -15.12 8.03 7.17
C GLU A 33 -14.92 8.89 5.92
N PHE A 34 -13.74 8.81 5.27
CA PHE A 34 -13.45 9.57 4.05
C PHE A 34 -13.35 8.70 2.80
N LEU A 35 -13.74 7.43 2.87
CA LEU A 35 -13.63 6.53 1.72
C LEU A 35 -14.64 6.85 0.61
N GLY A 36 -15.62 7.72 0.89
CA GLY A 36 -16.56 8.17 -0.14
C GLY A 36 -16.06 9.29 -1.03
N LEU A 37 -14.84 9.79 -0.79
CA LEU A 37 -14.25 10.81 -1.66
C LEU A 37 -13.88 10.21 -3.02
N SER A 38 -13.70 11.08 -4.02
CA SER A 38 -13.39 10.65 -5.39
C SER A 38 -11.96 10.14 -5.55
N THR A 39 -11.08 10.42 -4.58
CA THR A 39 -9.69 9.96 -4.59
C THR A 39 -9.41 9.19 -3.31
N LEU A 40 -8.33 8.41 -3.33
CA LEU A 40 -8.00 7.49 -2.26
C LEU A 40 -6.51 7.56 -1.95
N LEU A 41 -6.18 7.71 -0.67
CA LEU A 41 -4.79 7.64 -0.22
C LEU A 41 -4.41 6.17 0.00
N VAL A 42 -3.34 5.76 -0.65
CA VAL A 42 -2.81 4.41 -0.55
C VAL A 42 -1.30 4.43 -0.37
N SER A 43 -0.78 3.40 0.28
CA SER A 43 0.67 3.16 0.37
C SER A 43 1.01 1.95 -0.50
N PRO A 44 1.89 2.11 -1.49
CA PRO A 44 2.27 0.97 -2.34
C PRO A 44 3.21 0.03 -1.61
N THR A 45 3.37 -1.16 -2.17
CA THR A 45 4.29 -2.17 -1.62
C THR A 45 5.40 -2.49 -2.61
N SER A 46 6.48 -3.07 -2.10
CA SER A 46 7.59 -3.53 -2.94
C SER A 46 8.28 -4.70 -2.26
N THR A 47 8.52 -5.76 -3.03
CA THR A 47 9.29 -6.93 -2.54
C THR A 47 10.78 -6.67 -2.59
N SER A 48 11.23 -5.69 -3.37
CA SER A 48 12.65 -5.40 -3.56
C SER A 48 13.15 -4.20 -2.76
N ALA A 49 12.28 -3.49 -2.06
CA ALA A 49 12.68 -2.31 -1.31
C ALA A 49 13.59 -2.67 -0.15
N ARG A 50 14.56 -1.80 0.15
CA ARG A 50 15.46 -1.98 1.28
C ARG A 50 14.71 -1.83 2.59
N ALA A 51 15.18 -2.55 3.61
CA ALA A 51 14.64 -2.44 4.95
C ALA A 51 14.84 -1.02 5.49
N ALA A 52 13.80 -0.51 6.14
CA ALA A 52 13.85 0.78 6.82
C ALA A 52 12.75 0.81 7.87
N SER A 53 12.94 1.63 8.91
CA SER A 53 11.95 1.74 9.98
C SER A 53 10.58 2.21 9.48
N PHE A 54 10.55 2.93 8.37
CA PHE A 54 9.32 3.43 7.76
C PHE A 54 8.81 2.54 6.62
N ARG A 55 9.32 1.30 6.51
CA ARG A 55 8.89 0.34 5.50
C ARG A 55 8.55 -0.99 6.16
N PRO A 56 7.43 -1.05 6.89
CA PRO A 56 7.08 -2.27 7.62
C PRO A 56 6.88 -3.45 6.68
N THR A 57 7.31 -4.61 7.13
CA THR A 57 7.09 -5.86 6.41
C THR A 57 5.70 -6.39 6.73
N VAL A 58 4.99 -6.80 5.69
CA VAL A 58 3.69 -7.44 5.81
C VAL A 58 3.68 -8.68 4.94
N THR A 59 2.73 -9.58 5.17
CA THR A 59 2.57 -10.78 4.36
C THR A 59 1.31 -10.66 3.53
N LEU A 60 1.46 -10.70 2.21
CA LEU A 60 0.36 -10.61 1.27
C LEU A 60 0.43 -11.78 0.30
N ALA A 61 -0.68 -12.51 0.17
CA ALA A 61 -0.76 -13.68 -0.72
C ALA A 61 0.39 -14.67 -0.46
N GLY A 62 0.72 -14.87 0.83
CA GLY A 62 1.78 -15.80 1.22
C GLY A 62 3.19 -15.30 1.01
N GLN A 63 3.39 -14.06 0.61
CA GLN A 63 4.69 -13.50 0.32
C GLN A 63 4.95 -12.27 1.20
N GLN A 64 6.16 -12.16 1.72
CA GLN A 64 6.57 -10.96 2.45
C GLN A 64 6.86 -9.83 1.49
N THR A 65 6.37 -8.66 1.83
CA THR A 65 6.61 -7.44 1.06
C THR A 65 6.72 -6.27 2.03
N ARG A 66 7.20 -5.13 1.56
CA ARG A 66 7.32 -3.94 2.40
C ARG A 66 6.32 -2.90 1.96
N VAL A 67 5.66 -2.28 2.93
CA VAL A 67 4.77 -1.15 2.67
C VAL A 67 5.64 0.11 2.65
N LEU A 68 5.56 0.86 1.56
CA LEU A 68 6.39 2.04 1.36
C LEU A 68 5.62 3.28 1.85
N ALA A 69 5.70 3.53 3.16
CA ALA A 69 4.98 4.65 3.76
C ALA A 69 5.40 6.00 3.16
N GLU A 70 6.68 6.13 2.80
CA GLU A 70 7.18 7.36 2.22
C GLU A 70 6.68 7.61 0.79
N GLN A 71 6.04 6.61 0.17
CA GLN A 71 5.49 6.74 -1.17
C GLN A 71 3.96 6.75 -1.16
N THR A 72 3.38 7.00 -0.01
CA THR A 72 1.93 7.17 0.10
C THR A 72 1.46 8.24 -0.87
N THR A 73 0.43 7.92 -1.63
CA THR A 73 0.01 8.77 -2.73
C THR A 73 -1.50 8.68 -2.93
N VAL A 74 -2.00 9.61 -3.72
CA VAL A 74 -3.41 9.67 -4.10
C VAL A 74 -3.61 8.89 -5.38
N VAL A 75 -4.63 8.05 -5.42
CA VAL A 75 -5.01 7.33 -6.64
C VAL A 75 -6.51 7.47 -6.89
N ASP A 76 -6.90 7.31 -8.14
CA ASP A 76 -8.30 7.09 -8.49
C ASP A 76 -8.62 5.63 -8.13
N PRO A 77 -9.69 5.37 -7.33
CA PRO A 77 -10.03 4.00 -6.97
C PRO A 77 -10.21 3.05 -8.18
N GLU A 78 -10.59 3.57 -9.32
CA GLU A 78 -10.74 2.76 -10.52
C GLU A 78 -9.43 2.15 -11.02
N ARG A 79 -8.31 2.69 -10.59
CA ARG A 79 -7.00 2.15 -10.95
C ARG A 79 -6.60 0.94 -10.14
N LEU A 80 -7.33 0.64 -9.07
CA LEU A 80 -7.05 -0.51 -8.23
C LEU A 80 -7.58 -1.78 -8.87
N GLY A 81 -6.82 -2.86 -8.71
CA GLY A 81 -7.25 -4.17 -9.16
C GLY A 81 -8.07 -4.88 -8.09
N ARG A 82 -7.95 -6.19 -8.05
CA ARG A 82 -8.70 -7.02 -7.11
C ARG A 82 -8.25 -6.79 -5.68
N SER A 83 -9.20 -6.91 -4.76
CA SER A 83 -8.87 -6.97 -3.34
C SER A 83 -8.06 -8.24 -3.04
N ALA A 84 -7.01 -8.08 -2.28
CA ALA A 84 -6.18 -9.17 -1.77
C ALA A 84 -6.43 -9.42 -0.29
N GLY A 85 -7.50 -8.87 0.27
CA GLY A 85 -7.84 -9.02 1.66
C GLY A 85 -7.46 -7.81 2.48
N ARG A 86 -7.15 -8.03 3.75
CA ARG A 86 -6.81 -6.95 4.69
C ARG A 86 -5.52 -7.26 5.39
N LEU A 87 -4.80 -6.22 5.78
CA LEU A 87 -3.70 -6.37 6.73
C LEU A 87 -4.26 -6.83 8.07
N GLU A 88 -3.48 -7.64 8.78
CA GLU A 88 -3.81 -7.95 10.15
C GLU A 88 -3.63 -6.74 11.05
N ALA A 89 -4.25 -6.75 12.22
CA ALA A 89 -4.23 -5.60 13.11
C ALA A 89 -2.81 -5.13 13.44
N HIS A 90 -1.91 -6.07 13.73
CA HIS A 90 -0.52 -5.71 14.06
C HIS A 90 0.23 -5.13 12.86
N GLU A 91 -0.09 -5.61 11.65
CA GLU A 91 0.50 -5.08 10.42
C GLU A 91 0.01 -3.66 10.16
N LEU A 92 -1.27 -3.40 10.32
CA LEU A 92 -1.81 -2.06 10.14
C LEU A 92 -1.25 -1.09 11.17
N ARG A 93 -1.07 -1.52 12.43
CA ARG A 93 -0.43 -0.69 13.44
C ARG A 93 1.00 -0.32 13.04
N ALA A 94 1.74 -1.26 12.46
CA ALA A 94 3.09 -0.97 11.98
C ALA A 94 3.08 0.04 10.83
N VAL A 95 2.09 -0.04 9.95
CA VAL A 95 1.90 0.96 8.90
C VAL A 95 1.58 2.33 9.51
N ASP A 96 0.71 2.37 10.51
CA ASP A 96 0.37 3.62 11.19
C ASP A 96 1.62 4.27 11.81
N GLU A 97 2.45 3.49 12.48
CA GLU A 97 3.70 4.00 13.05
C GLU A 97 4.65 4.53 11.99
N ALA A 98 4.76 3.81 10.87
CA ALA A 98 5.58 4.25 9.76
C ALA A 98 5.09 5.57 9.16
N LEU A 99 3.77 5.72 9.02
CA LEU A 99 3.19 6.97 8.54
C LEU A 99 3.44 8.11 9.50
N MET A 100 3.35 7.88 10.81
CA MET A 100 3.67 8.90 11.80
C MET A 100 5.12 9.37 11.66
N LEU A 101 6.05 8.44 11.45
CA LEU A 101 7.46 8.78 11.24
C LEU A 101 7.64 9.65 9.99
N VAL A 102 7.08 9.20 8.88
CA VAL A 102 7.27 9.87 7.59
C VAL A 102 6.60 11.24 7.58
N LEU A 103 5.46 11.38 8.24
CA LEU A 103 4.70 12.63 8.26
C LEU A 103 5.09 13.54 9.44
N GLY A 104 5.91 13.07 10.36
CA GLY A 104 6.33 13.86 11.50
C GLY A 104 5.23 14.09 12.54
N LEU A 105 4.32 13.14 12.63
CA LEU A 105 3.20 13.25 13.59
C LEU A 105 3.55 12.72 14.97
#